data_f0844e690a3b3c3f4ee15a7a70484ea1
#
_entry.id   f0844e690a3b3c3f4ee15a7a70484ea1
#
_cell.length_a   1.000
_cell.length_b   1.000
_cell.length_c   1.000
_cell.angle_alpha   90.00
_cell.angle_beta   90.00
_cell.angle_gamma   90.00
#
_symmetry.space_group_name_H-M   'P 1'
#
loop_
_entity.id
_entity.type
_entity.pdbx_description
1 polymer ?
#
loop_
_entity_poly.entity_id
_entity_poly.type
_entity_poly.pdbx_seq_one_letter_code
_entity_poly.pdbx_strand_id
1 'polypeptide(L)'
;QPGWAKSSAYLRGQILYRIAEMLEGRREQFVAELVQQGATKRAATKEVDLSIDRLIYFAGWADKYQQVFSAVNPVSSSHFNFSVLEPTGVVSIVAPDDTSLLGLVSNVAPTIAGGNTCVVLASESKPLCAVSFAEVLHASDVPGGVVNILTGQRSELTGQFASHMDVNAIVWCDGGRKAGREIQELAAENVKRVIKRARVDWSQESAQHPYLIRETQEVKTTWHPIGT
;
A
#
# COMPACT_ATOMS: atom_id res chain seq x y z
N GLN A 1 12.42 7.15 -3.40
CA GLN A 1 11.35 6.75 -4.33
C GLN A 1 11.89 6.40 -5.73
N PRO A 2 12.72 7.23 -6.41
CA PRO A 2 13.13 6.94 -7.78
C PRO A 2 13.86 5.60 -7.97
N GLY A 3 14.66 5.19 -7.00
CA GLY A 3 15.34 3.89 -7.05
C GLY A 3 14.37 2.71 -7.01
N TRP A 4 13.35 2.78 -6.14
CA TRP A 4 12.33 1.74 -6.03
C TRP A 4 11.43 1.68 -7.26
N ALA A 5 11.00 2.82 -7.79
CA ALA A 5 10.19 2.90 -9.01
C ALA A 5 10.90 2.27 -10.24
N LYS A 6 12.24 2.38 -10.31
CA LYS A 6 13.06 1.80 -11.38
C LYS A 6 13.38 0.32 -11.17
N SER A 7 13.14 -0.24 -9.99
CA SER A 7 13.34 -1.67 -9.77
C SER A 7 12.38 -2.50 -10.62
N SER A 8 12.82 -3.68 -11.07
CA SER A 8 11.96 -4.54 -11.88
C SER A 8 10.75 -5.02 -11.07
N ALA A 9 9.63 -5.22 -11.74
CA ALA A 9 8.44 -5.80 -11.14
C ALA A 9 8.73 -7.18 -10.50
N TYR A 10 9.59 -7.97 -11.17
CA TYR A 10 10.06 -9.25 -10.65
C TYR A 10 10.80 -9.11 -9.30
N LEU A 11 11.73 -8.15 -9.19
CA LEU A 11 12.45 -7.91 -7.93
C LEU A 11 11.49 -7.47 -6.82
N ARG A 12 10.53 -6.61 -7.12
CA ARG A 12 9.52 -6.20 -6.13
C ARG A 12 8.68 -7.38 -5.65
N GLY A 13 8.32 -8.29 -6.55
CA GLY A 13 7.63 -9.54 -6.21
C GLY A 13 8.48 -10.43 -5.30
N GLN A 14 9.77 -10.61 -5.62
CA GLN A 14 10.68 -11.41 -4.78
C GLN A 14 10.84 -10.83 -3.37
N ILE A 15 10.94 -9.50 -3.25
CA ILE A 15 11.02 -8.84 -1.94
C ILE A 15 9.73 -9.04 -1.15
N LEU A 16 8.56 -8.95 -1.78
CA LEU A 16 7.27 -9.23 -1.10
C LEU A 16 7.16 -10.69 -0.64
N TYR A 17 7.62 -11.66 -1.43
CA TYR A 17 7.70 -13.05 -0.97
C TYR A 17 8.63 -13.18 0.24
N ARG A 18 9.79 -12.51 0.22
CA ARG A 18 10.71 -12.54 1.35
C ARG A 18 10.11 -11.90 2.61
N ILE A 19 9.33 -10.83 2.48
CA ILE A 19 8.59 -10.25 3.61
C ILE A 19 7.61 -11.30 4.18
N ALA A 20 6.92 -12.04 3.32
CA ALA A 20 6.01 -13.10 3.76
C ALA A 20 6.72 -14.21 4.52
N GLU A 21 7.86 -14.70 4.01
CA GLU A 21 8.72 -15.71 4.67
C GLU A 21 9.22 -15.24 6.04
N MET A 22 9.71 -13.99 6.11
CA MET A 22 10.21 -13.44 7.37
C MET A 22 9.10 -13.20 8.39
N LEU A 23 7.92 -12.81 7.94
CA LEU A 23 6.74 -12.69 8.79
C LEU A 23 6.28 -14.07 9.30
N GLU A 24 6.25 -15.09 8.42
CA GLU A 24 5.92 -16.47 8.79
C GLU A 24 6.90 -17.02 9.83
N GLY A 25 8.20 -16.78 9.65
CA GLY A 25 9.22 -17.18 10.61
C GLY A 25 9.05 -16.54 12.01
N ARG A 26 8.37 -15.41 12.11
CA ARG A 26 8.06 -14.70 13.36
C ARG A 26 6.57 -14.80 13.76
N ARG A 27 5.83 -15.73 13.17
CA ARG A 27 4.38 -15.90 13.36
C ARG A 27 3.93 -15.90 14.82
N GLU A 28 4.56 -16.69 15.65
CA GLU A 28 4.18 -16.81 17.06
C GLU A 28 4.41 -15.51 17.86
N GLN A 29 5.42 -14.72 17.48
CA GLN A 29 5.65 -13.40 18.07
C GLN A 29 4.48 -12.46 17.74
N PHE A 30 4.08 -12.36 16.47
CA PHE A 30 2.97 -11.49 16.04
C PHE A 30 1.63 -11.95 16.66
N VAL A 31 1.40 -13.26 16.78
CA VAL A 31 0.23 -13.79 17.50
C VAL A 31 0.24 -13.33 18.96
N ALA A 32 1.39 -13.41 19.66
CA ALA A 32 1.51 -12.95 21.03
C ALA A 32 1.27 -11.43 21.17
N GLU A 33 1.81 -10.62 20.25
CA GLU A 33 1.60 -9.17 20.22
C GLU A 33 0.14 -8.77 19.99
N LEU A 34 -0.56 -9.47 19.09
CA LEU A 34 -2.00 -9.29 18.88
C LEU A 34 -2.82 -9.65 20.12
N VAL A 35 -2.48 -10.75 20.78
CA VAL A 35 -3.12 -11.16 22.05
C VAL A 35 -2.87 -10.10 23.13
N GLN A 36 -1.66 -9.56 23.23
CA GLN A 36 -1.34 -8.48 24.17
C GLN A 36 -2.19 -7.23 23.92
N GLN A 37 -2.56 -6.98 22.66
CA GLN A 37 -3.44 -5.87 22.26
C GLN A 37 -4.94 -6.23 22.33
N GLY A 38 -5.30 -7.35 22.98
CA GLY A 38 -6.67 -7.71 23.29
C GLY A 38 -7.35 -8.67 22.33
N ALA A 39 -6.64 -9.20 21.32
CA ALA A 39 -7.21 -10.21 20.44
C ALA A 39 -7.30 -11.59 21.14
N THR A 40 -8.30 -12.40 20.77
CA THR A 40 -8.26 -13.83 21.15
C THR A 40 -7.17 -14.53 20.35
N LYS A 41 -6.57 -15.60 20.91
CA LYS A 41 -5.52 -16.38 20.20
C LYS A 41 -5.97 -16.83 18.82
N ARG A 42 -7.24 -17.26 18.67
CA ARG A 42 -7.82 -17.67 17.38
C ARG A 42 -7.88 -16.52 16.38
N ALA A 43 -8.32 -15.35 16.81
CA ALA A 43 -8.39 -14.15 15.96
C ALA A 43 -6.99 -13.68 15.56
N ALA A 44 -6.06 -13.64 16.53
CA ALA A 44 -4.67 -13.29 16.31
C ALA A 44 -3.99 -14.20 15.28
N THR A 45 -4.13 -15.50 15.44
CA THR A 45 -3.63 -16.50 14.50
C THR A 45 -4.17 -16.25 13.09
N LYS A 46 -5.50 -16.06 12.96
CA LYS A 46 -6.13 -15.78 11.66
C LYS A 46 -5.61 -14.48 11.05
N GLU A 47 -5.41 -13.42 11.84
CA GLU A 47 -4.92 -12.12 11.35
C GLU A 47 -3.51 -12.25 10.79
N VAL A 48 -2.61 -12.97 11.47
CA VAL A 48 -1.24 -13.21 10.99
C VAL A 48 -1.26 -14.05 9.72
N ASP A 49 -2.00 -15.15 9.68
CA ASP A 49 -2.08 -16.04 8.49
C ASP A 49 -2.61 -15.28 7.27
N LEU A 50 -3.65 -14.47 7.42
CA LEU A 50 -4.17 -13.62 6.35
C LEU A 50 -3.17 -12.55 5.92
N SER A 51 -2.34 -12.03 6.84
CA SER A 51 -1.32 -11.03 6.50
C SER A 51 -0.21 -11.64 5.64
N ILE A 52 0.21 -12.87 5.94
CA ILE A 52 1.16 -13.63 5.13
C ILE A 52 0.57 -13.88 3.74
N ASP A 53 -0.68 -14.35 3.67
CA ASP A 53 -1.38 -14.60 2.41
C ASP A 53 -1.50 -13.32 1.55
N ARG A 54 -1.77 -12.16 2.14
CA ARG A 54 -1.80 -10.86 1.46
C ARG A 54 -0.47 -10.52 0.80
N LEU A 55 0.64 -10.73 1.48
CA LEU A 55 1.98 -10.48 0.95
C LEU A 55 2.25 -11.38 -0.26
N ILE A 56 1.92 -12.67 -0.16
CA ILE A 56 2.05 -13.66 -1.25
C ILE A 56 1.18 -13.25 -2.44
N TYR A 57 -0.07 -12.87 -2.19
CA TYR A 57 -0.98 -12.42 -3.23
C TYR A 57 -0.41 -11.24 -4.03
N PHE A 58 0.01 -10.18 -3.35
CA PHE A 58 0.54 -8.99 -4.04
C PHE A 58 1.93 -9.23 -4.64
N ALA A 59 2.73 -10.13 -4.07
CA ALA A 59 3.96 -10.61 -4.71
C ALA A 59 3.66 -11.24 -6.08
N GLY A 60 2.65 -12.11 -6.13
CA GLY A 60 2.19 -12.75 -7.36
C GLY A 60 1.57 -11.78 -8.38
N TRP A 61 1.10 -10.60 -7.95
CA TRP A 61 0.55 -9.56 -8.85
C TRP A 61 1.59 -8.54 -9.32
N ALA A 62 2.75 -8.45 -8.69
CA ALA A 62 3.73 -7.41 -8.96
C ALA A 62 4.17 -7.34 -10.43
N ASP A 63 4.31 -8.46 -11.11
CA ASP A 63 4.69 -8.56 -12.52
C ASP A 63 3.50 -8.72 -13.50
N LYS A 64 2.26 -8.83 -12.99
CA LYS A 64 1.07 -9.10 -13.81
C LYS A 64 0.13 -7.90 -13.96
N TYR A 65 0.07 -7.01 -12.96
CA TYR A 65 -0.92 -5.93 -12.95
C TYR A 65 -0.81 -5.03 -14.19
N GLN A 66 0.38 -4.80 -14.71
CA GLN A 66 0.58 -4.02 -15.92
C GLN A 66 -0.05 -4.67 -17.15
N GLN A 67 -0.01 -5.99 -17.28
CA GLN A 67 -0.61 -6.73 -18.39
C GLN A 67 -2.14 -6.63 -18.38
N VAL A 68 -2.73 -6.48 -17.19
CA VAL A 68 -4.19 -6.40 -17.02
C VAL A 68 -4.72 -4.97 -17.19
N PHE A 69 -3.96 -3.97 -16.73
CA PHE A 69 -4.42 -2.58 -16.65
C PHE A 69 -3.83 -1.64 -17.70
N SER A 70 -2.82 -2.08 -18.47
CA SER A 70 -2.33 -1.34 -19.62
C SER A 70 -3.18 -1.60 -20.85
N ALA A 71 -3.19 -0.70 -21.79
CA ALA A 71 -4.01 -0.80 -22.99
C ALA A 71 -3.28 -0.27 -24.24
N VAL A 72 -3.58 -0.88 -25.38
CA VAL A 72 -3.34 -0.28 -26.69
C VAL A 72 -4.62 0.44 -27.10
N ASN A 73 -4.49 1.73 -27.45
CA ASN A 73 -5.63 2.59 -27.73
C ASN A 73 -5.80 2.79 -29.23
N PRO A 74 -7.01 2.59 -29.79
CA PRO A 74 -7.26 2.87 -31.19
C PRO A 74 -7.23 4.39 -31.44
N VAL A 75 -6.52 4.80 -32.48
CA VAL A 75 -6.43 6.21 -32.92
C VAL A 75 -6.59 6.31 -34.43
N SER A 76 -7.10 7.44 -34.92
CA SER A 76 -7.35 7.68 -36.33
C SER A 76 -6.16 8.29 -37.10
N SER A 77 -5.00 8.36 -36.48
CA SER A 77 -3.77 8.93 -37.05
C SER A 77 -2.65 7.91 -37.15
N SER A 78 -1.57 8.19 -37.88
CA SER A 78 -0.40 7.32 -38.03
C SER A 78 0.44 7.27 -36.73
N HIS A 79 -0.17 6.79 -35.64
CA HIS A 79 0.49 6.62 -34.35
C HIS A 79 0.14 5.27 -33.74
N PHE A 80 1.12 4.66 -33.09
CA PHE A 80 0.90 3.60 -32.13
C PHE A 80 0.68 4.26 -30.77
N ASN A 81 -0.55 4.14 -30.24
CA ASN A 81 -0.93 4.74 -28.97
C ASN A 81 -1.12 3.65 -27.92
N PHE A 82 -0.49 3.84 -26.78
CA PHE A 82 -0.61 2.89 -25.68
C PHE A 82 -0.56 3.61 -24.33
N SER A 83 -1.23 3.02 -23.34
CA SER A 83 -1.26 3.49 -21.96
C SER A 83 -0.64 2.46 -21.04
N VAL A 84 0.25 2.90 -20.16
CA VAL A 84 0.89 2.08 -19.13
C VAL A 84 0.68 2.71 -17.77
N LEU A 85 0.80 1.90 -16.71
CA LEU A 85 0.75 2.38 -15.34
C LEU A 85 2.15 2.72 -14.85
N GLU A 86 2.28 3.88 -14.21
CA GLU A 86 3.50 4.29 -13.51
C GLU A 86 3.18 4.58 -12.04
N PRO A 87 4.11 4.35 -11.08
CA PRO A 87 3.85 4.66 -9.68
C PRO A 87 3.60 6.16 -9.49
N THR A 88 2.56 6.50 -8.72
CA THR A 88 2.24 7.89 -8.37
C THR A 88 3.41 8.60 -7.67
N GLY A 89 4.20 7.86 -6.85
CA GLY A 89 5.36 8.41 -6.15
C GLY A 89 5.41 8.04 -4.67
N VAL A 90 5.26 9.03 -3.80
CA VAL A 90 5.18 8.83 -2.35
C VAL A 90 3.71 8.78 -1.93
N VAL A 91 3.33 7.71 -1.27
CA VAL A 91 1.96 7.48 -0.78
C VAL A 91 1.94 7.54 0.74
N SER A 92 1.17 8.44 1.31
CA SER A 92 0.87 8.37 2.74
C SER A 92 -0.32 7.42 2.98
N ILE A 93 -0.23 6.63 4.03
CA ILE A 93 -1.24 5.64 4.39
C ILE A 93 -1.64 5.89 5.84
N VAL A 94 -2.91 6.16 6.08
CA VAL A 94 -3.48 6.10 7.43
C VAL A 94 -4.14 4.73 7.56
N ALA A 95 -3.44 3.81 8.23
CA ALA A 95 -3.88 2.43 8.38
C ALA A 95 -5.20 2.33 9.19
N PRO A 96 -6.00 1.26 9.01
CA PRO A 96 -7.19 1.06 9.81
C PRO A 96 -6.86 0.97 11.31
N ASP A 97 -7.78 1.36 12.18
CA ASP A 97 -7.56 1.32 13.62
C ASP A 97 -8.06 0.03 14.28
N ASP A 98 -8.91 -0.69 13.60
CA ASP A 98 -9.53 -1.94 14.07
C ASP A 98 -8.62 -3.17 13.96
N THR A 99 -7.59 -3.12 13.11
CA THR A 99 -6.58 -4.19 12.92
C THR A 99 -5.18 -3.67 13.21
N SER A 100 -4.34 -4.50 13.83
CA SER A 100 -2.94 -4.13 14.12
C SER A 100 -1.99 -4.44 12.95
N LEU A 101 -2.17 -5.58 12.29
CA LEU A 101 -1.28 -6.08 11.24
C LEU A 101 -1.96 -6.18 9.87
N LEU A 102 -3.12 -6.85 9.78
CA LEU A 102 -3.73 -7.18 8.50
C LEU A 102 -4.08 -5.95 7.66
N GLY A 103 -4.70 -4.94 8.26
CA GLY A 103 -5.02 -3.70 7.55
C GLY A 103 -3.79 -2.92 7.14
N LEU A 104 -2.73 -2.93 7.96
CA LEU A 104 -1.43 -2.34 7.62
C LEU A 104 -0.83 -3.01 6.38
N VAL A 105 -0.68 -4.33 6.42
CA VAL A 105 -0.12 -5.14 5.32
C VAL A 105 -0.94 -5.01 4.04
N SER A 106 -2.29 -5.05 4.15
CA SER A 106 -3.21 -4.95 3.01
C SER A 106 -3.11 -3.61 2.26
N ASN A 107 -2.57 -2.57 2.89
CA ASN A 107 -2.35 -1.27 2.27
C ASN A 107 -0.88 -1.05 1.84
N VAL A 108 0.08 -1.54 2.59
CA VAL A 108 1.51 -1.43 2.27
C VAL A 108 1.89 -2.29 1.08
N ALA A 109 1.50 -3.59 1.08
CA ALA A 109 1.91 -4.55 0.05
C ALA A 109 1.53 -4.11 -1.38
N PRO A 110 0.27 -3.74 -1.69
CA PRO A 110 -0.08 -3.27 -3.04
C PRO A 110 0.63 -1.96 -3.42
N THR A 111 0.85 -1.07 -2.45
CA THR A 111 1.53 0.21 -2.70
C THR A 111 2.97 0.00 -3.17
N ILE A 112 3.73 -0.84 -2.47
CA ILE A 112 5.13 -1.11 -2.84
C ILE A 112 5.24 -2.07 -4.04
N ALA A 113 4.30 -3.00 -4.23
CA ALA A 113 4.22 -3.85 -5.44
C ALA A 113 4.15 -2.98 -6.70
N GLY A 114 3.39 -1.90 -6.66
CA GLY A 114 3.25 -0.93 -7.74
C GLY A 114 4.47 -0.02 -7.95
N GLY A 115 5.52 -0.12 -7.13
CA GLY A 115 6.74 0.71 -7.25
C GLY A 115 6.65 2.07 -6.52
N ASN A 116 5.61 2.31 -5.74
CA ASN A 116 5.52 3.46 -4.85
C ASN A 116 6.35 3.24 -3.57
N THR A 117 6.72 4.33 -2.92
CA THR A 117 7.19 4.31 -1.53
C THR A 117 6.08 4.83 -0.63
N CYS A 118 6.10 4.49 0.65
CA CYS A 118 5.06 4.94 1.55
C CYS A 118 5.56 5.42 2.91
N VAL A 119 4.78 6.35 3.48
CA VAL A 119 4.83 6.76 4.88
C VAL A 119 3.51 6.34 5.51
N VAL A 120 3.58 5.46 6.49
CA VAL A 120 2.39 4.81 7.06
C VAL A 120 2.20 5.24 8.50
N LEU A 121 1.04 5.77 8.82
CA LEU A 121 0.59 5.90 10.19
C LEU A 121 -0.12 4.60 10.59
N ALA A 122 0.47 3.88 11.51
CA ALA A 122 -0.08 2.65 12.06
C ALA A 122 -1.39 2.88 12.83
N SER A 123 -2.06 1.80 13.21
CA SER A 123 -3.20 1.89 14.13
C SER A 123 -2.80 2.64 15.39
N GLU A 124 -3.59 3.65 15.78
CA GLU A 124 -3.36 4.42 17.00
C GLU A 124 -3.62 3.56 18.24
N SER A 125 -4.68 2.75 18.21
CA SER A 125 -5.08 1.92 19.35
C SER A 125 -4.28 0.60 19.47
N LYS A 126 -3.67 0.14 18.35
CA LYS A 126 -3.00 -1.17 18.26
C LYS A 126 -1.66 -1.09 17.49
N PRO A 127 -0.68 -0.30 17.93
CA PRO A 127 0.52 -0.02 17.13
C PRO A 127 1.60 -1.10 17.19
N LEU A 128 1.51 -2.09 18.10
CA LEU A 128 2.63 -2.97 18.44
C LEU A 128 3.13 -3.79 17.24
N CYS A 129 2.24 -4.45 16.50
CA CYS A 129 2.65 -5.23 15.33
C CYS A 129 3.27 -4.38 14.21
N ALA A 130 2.95 -3.10 14.13
CA ALA A 130 3.55 -2.23 13.13
C ALA A 130 5.04 -1.99 13.40
N VAL A 131 5.43 -1.89 14.68
CA VAL A 131 6.84 -1.75 15.09
C VAL A 131 7.61 -3.02 14.75
N SER A 132 7.08 -4.19 15.11
CA SER A 132 7.70 -5.49 14.79
C SER A 132 7.73 -5.77 13.28
N PHE A 133 6.74 -5.28 12.54
CA PHE A 133 6.71 -5.40 11.07
C PHE A 133 7.81 -4.55 10.41
N ALA A 134 8.19 -3.40 10.99
CA ALA A 134 9.34 -2.63 10.49
C ALA A 134 10.65 -3.43 10.55
N GLU A 135 10.82 -4.27 11.59
CA GLU A 135 11.97 -5.18 11.67
C GLU A 135 11.91 -6.29 10.61
N VAL A 136 10.71 -6.82 10.33
CA VAL A 136 10.51 -7.79 9.25
C VAL A 136 10.88 -7.16 7.91
N LEU A 137 10.43 -5.94 7.62
CA LEU A 137 10.79 -5.22 6.39
C LEU A 137 12.31 -5.02 6.27
N HIS A 138 12.97 -4.63 7.36
CA HIS A 138 14.42 -4.44 7.39
C HIS A 138 15.18 -5.76 7.10
N ALA A 139 14.70 -6.88 7.64
CA ALA A 139 15.29 -8.19 7.43
C ALA A 139 14.95 -8.84 6.07
N SER A 140 14.09 -8.19 5.27
CA SER A 140 13.57 -8.71 3.99
C SER A 140 14.14 -8.02 2.75
N ASP A 141 15.30 -7.41 2.86
CA ASP A 141 15.97 -6.67 1.78
C ASP A 141 15.14 -5.49 1.21
N VAL A 142 14.16 -4.99 1.95
CA VAL A 142 13.43 -3.77 1.58
C VAL A 142 14.40 -2.58 1.67
N PRO A 143 14.65 -1.86 0.58
CA PRO A 143 15.56 -0.71 0.64
C PRO A 143 15.08 0.35 1.63
N GLY A 144 16.01 0.94 2.36
CA GLY A 144 15.71 2.00 3.32
C GLY A 144 14.90 3.12 2.68
N GLY A 145 13.81 3.56 3.35
CA GLY A 145 12.91 4.60 2.89
C GLY A 145 11.80 4.15 1.92
N VAL A 146 11.76 2.87 1.52
CA VAL A 146 10.62 2.34 0.72
C VAL A 146 9.36 2.29 1.56
N VAL A 147 9.45 1.81 2.80
CA VAL A 147 8.36 1.82 3.78
C VAL A 147 8.84 2.51 5.04
N ASN A 148 8.14 3.56 5.47
CA ASN A 148 8.43 4.31 6.68
C ASN A 148 7.20 4.22 7.57
N ILE A 149 7.32 3.57 8.72
CA ILE A 149 6.21 3.35 9.65
C ILE A 149 6.32 4.35 10.79
N LEU A 150 5.23 5.06 11.04
CA LEU A 150 5.06 5.98 12.16
C LEU A 150 4.00 5.46 13.10
N THR A 151 4.21 5.65 14.39
CA THR A 151 3.19 5.51 15.44
C THR A 151 2.90 6.89 16.00
N GLY A 152 1.65 7.16 16.37
CA GLY A 152 1.29 8.48 16.91
C GLY A 152 -0.20 8.74 16.80
N GLN A 153 -0.59 9.93 17.22
CA GLN A 153 -1.99 10.35 17.22
C GLN A 153 -2.44 10.78 15.82
N ARG A 154 -3.58 10.25 15.38
CA ARG A 154 -4.15 10.59 14.07
C ARG A 154 -4.48 12.08 13.95
N SER A 155 -4.95 12.67 15.04
CA SER A 155 -5.27 14.11 15.11
C SER A 155 -4.07 15.02 14.83
N GLU A 156 -2.87 14.56 15.10
CA GLU A 156 -1.64 15.34 14.89
C GLU A 156 -1.05 15.10 13.49
N LEU A 157 -1.04 13.85 13.02
CA LEU A 157 -0.28 13.47 11.84
C LEU A 157 -1.08 13.49 10.53
N THR A 158 -2.40 13.26 10.58
CA THR A 158 -3.20 13.11 9.37
C THR A 158 -3.26 14.39 8.53
N GLY A 159 -3.36 15.56 9.18
CA GLY A 159 -3.31 16.85 8.49
C GLY A 159 -1.98 17.06 7.76
N GLN A 160 -0.87 16.66 8.36
CA GLN A 160 0.45 16.74 7.74
C GLN A 160 0.54 15.82 6.51
N PHE A 161 0.02 14.60 6.59
CA PHE A 161 -0.03 13.69 5.43
C PHE A 161 -0.83 14.26 4.28
N ALA A 162 -1.95 14.92 4.58
CA ALA A 162 -2.83 15.50 3.57
C ALA A 162 -2.22 16.75 2.91
N SER A 163 -1.51 17.60 3.65
CA SER A 163 -0.99 18.89 3.15
C SER A 163 0.44 18.81 2.61
N HIS A 164 1.25 17.77 2.96
CA HIS A 164 2.66 17.70 2.59
C HIS A 164 2.85 17.62 1.08
N MET A 165 3.61 18.54 0.49
CA MET A 165 3.75 18.68 -0.97
C MET A 165 4.48 17.51 -1.65
N ASP A 166 5.41 16.84 -0.96
CA ASP A 166 6.15 15.70 -1.51
C ASP A 166 5.38 14.37 -1.40
N VAL A 167 4.17 14.38 -0.85
CA VAL A 167 3.26 13.24 -0.84
C VAL A 167 2.30 13.36 -2.04
N ASN A 168 2.27 12.35 -2.91
CA ASN A 168 1.51 12.37 -4.15
C ASN A 168 0.10 11.78 -4.02
N ALA A 169 -0.09 10.86 -3.08
CA ALA A 169 -1.41 10.27 -2.79
C ALA A 169 -1.56 9.98 -1.30
N ILE A 170 -2.80 9.97 -0.82
CA ILE A 170 -3.15 9.55 0.53
C ILE A 170 -4.17 8.42 0.48
N VAL A 171 -3.87 7.30 1.15
CA VAL A 171 -4.81 6.20 1.42
C VAL A 171 -5.39 6.42 2.81
N TRP A 172 -6.68 6.65 2.86
CA TRP A 172 -7.43 6.96 4.07
C TRP A 172 -8.35 5.80 4.45
N CYS A 173 -8.01 5.07 5.51
CA CYS A 173 -8.77 3.90 5.96
C CYS A 173 -9.75 4.18 7.10
N ASP A 174 -9.84 5.42 7.58
CA ASP A 174 -10.77 5.81 8.63
C ASP A 174 -12.15 6.21 8.05
N GLY A 175 -13.23 5.97 8.83
CA GLY A 175 -14.61 6.23 8.44
C GLY A 175 -15.17 7.61 8.83
N GLY A 176 -14.40 8.48 9.46
CA GLY A 176 -14.84 9.77 9.97
C GLY A 176 -15.21 10.76 8.86
N ARG A 177 -16.51 11.16 8.74
CA ARG A 177 -16.95 12.10 7.70
C ARG A 177 -16.24 13.45 7.77
N LYS A 178 -16.11 14.02 8.99
CA LYS A 178 -15.48 15.33 9.19
C LYS A 178 -14.00 15.29 8.82
N ALA A 179 -13.26 14.35 9.38
CA ALA A 179 -11.85 14.17 9.08
C ALA A 179 -11.60 13.85 7.59
N GLY A 180 -12.45 13.00 6.99
CA GLY A 180 -12.34 12.69 5.57
C GLY A 180 -12.61 13.87 4.64
N ARG A 181 -13.43 14.85 5.04
CA ARG A 181 -13.63 16.11 4.31
C ARG A 181 -12.42 17.03 4.45
N GLU A 182 -11.94 17.21 5.67
CA GLU A 182 -10.75 18.02 5.96
C GLU A 182 -9.52 17.53 5.17
N ILE A 183 -9.31 16.21 5.12
CA ILE A 183 -8.23 15.59 4.31
C ILE A 183 -8.40 15.92 2.83
N GLN A 184 -9.64 15.88 2.29
CA GLN A 184 -9.87 16.21 0.89
C GLN A 184 -9.62 17.69 0.60
N GLU A 185 -10.00 18.59 1.51
CA GLU A 185 -9.75 20.02 1.39
C GLU A 185 -8.24 20.32 1.39
N LEU A 186 -7.49 19.76 2.35
CA LEU A 186 -6.03 19.90 2.41
C LEU A 186 -5.31 19.26 1.20
N ALA A 187 -5.76 18.10 0.75
CA ALA A 187 -5.18 17.42 -0.41
C ALA A 187 -5.43 18.16 -1.73
N ALA A 188 -6.52 18.92 -1.80
CA ALA A 188 -6.85 19.72 -3.00
C ALA A 188 -5.86 20.87 -3.23
N GLU A 189 -5.22 21.40 -2.17
CA GLU A 189 -4.26 22.50 -2.27
C GLU A 189 -3.03 22.14 -3.11
N ASN A 190 -2.68 20.84 -3.19
CA ASN A 190 -1.55 20.35 -3.99
C ASN A 190 -1.96 19.24 -4.98
N VAL A 191 -3.25 19.16 -5.33
CA VAL A 191 -3.79 18.21 -6.33
C VAL A 191 -3.51 16.74 -5.98
N LYS A 192 -3.39 16.41 -4.70
CA LYS A 192 -3.09 15.07 -4.21
C LYS A 192 -4.28 14.12 -4.40
N ARG A 193 -3.99 12.90 -4.83
CA ARG A 193 -5.03 11.86 -4.93
C ARG A 193 -5.44 11.38 -3.54
N VAL A 194 -6.74 11.35 -3.28
CA VAL A 194 -7.33 10.81 -2.03
C VAL A 194 -8.03 9.49 -2.32
N ILE A 195 -7.53 8.40 -1.76
CA ILE A 195 -8.08 7.05 -1.89
C ILE A 195 -8.76 6.69 -0.57
N LYS A 196 -10.08 6.52 -0.60
CA LYS A 196 -10.86 6.21 0.61
C LYS A 196 -11.13 4.72 0.69
N ARG A 197 -10.71 4.09 1.80
CA ARG A 197 -10.92 2.67 2.12
C ARG A 197 -11.60 2.53 3.49
N ALA A 198 -12.66 3.30 3.70
CA ALA A 198 -13.41 3.29 4.96
C ALA A 198 -14.28 2.04 5.07
N ARG A 199 -14.35 1.45 6.27
CA ARG A 199 -15.22 0.32 6.61
C ARG A 199 -14.97 -0.96 5.78
N VAL A 200 -13.74 -1.20 5.39
CA VAL A 200 -13.33 -2.43 4.72
C VAL A 200 -13.13 -3.51 5.78
N ASP A 201 -13.80 -4.64 5.63
CA ASP A 201 -13.45 -5.85 6.39
C ASP A 201 -12.25 -6.53 5.72
N TRP A 202 -11.07 -6.25 6.24
CA TRP A 202 -9.81 -6.77 5.70
C TRP A 202 -9.68 -8.29 5.82
N SER A 203 -10.52 -8.96 6.62
CA SER A 203 -10.52 -10.42 6.74
C SER A 203 -11.21 -11.13 5.58
N GLN A 204 -11.94 -10.40 4.74
CA GLN A 204 -12.64 -10.97 3.59
C GLN A 204 -11.70 -11.08 2.38
N GLU A 205 -11.95 -12.09 1.55
CA GLU A 205 -11.25 -12.28 0.29
C GLU A 205 -11.49 -11.11 -0.68
N SER A 206 -12.67 -10.50 -0.65
CA SER A 206 -13.00 -9.33 -1.45
C SER A 206 -12.15 -8.08 -1.15
N ALA A 207 -11.47 -8.04 0.01
CA ALA A 207 -10.49 -7.01 0.33
C ALA A 207 -9.10 -7.30 -0.26
N GLN A 208 -8.96 -8.34 -1.08
CA GLN A 208 -7.74 -8.77 -1.75
C GLN A 208 -7.96 -8.75 -3.27
N HIS A 209 -7.61 -7.64 -3.92
CA HIS A 209 -7.78 -7.50 -5.37
C HIS A 209 -6.72 -6.57 -5.99
N PRO A 210 -6.38 -6.74 -7.29
CA PRO A 210 -5.30 -6.01 -7.93
C PRO A 210 -5.59 -4.51 -8.13
N TYR A 211 -6.84 -4.08 -8.03
CA TYR A 211 -7.19 -2.66 -8.09
C TYR A 211 -6.52 -1.85 -6.96
N LEU A 212 -6.20 -2.48 -5.81
CA LEU A 212 -5.45 -1.81 -4.74
C LEU A 212 -4.05 -1.36 -5.20
N ILE A 213 -3.44 -2.06 -6.18
CA ILE A 213 -2.21 -1.60 -6.83
C ILE A 213 -2.54 -0.43 -7.75
N ARG A 214 -3.56 -0.58 -8.61
CA ARG A 214 -3.94 0.41 -9.62
C ARG A 214 -4.30 1.78 -9.02
N GLU A 215 -4.97 1.80 -7.89
CA GLU A 215 -5.42 3.03 -7.23
C GLU A 215 -4.26 3.98 -6.90
N THR A 216 -3.05 3.45 -6.70
CA THR A 216 -1.82 4.22 -6.42
C THR A 216 -0.93 4.37 -7.66
N GLN A 217 -1.50 4.25 -8.86
CA GLN A 217 -0.78 4.40 -10.13
C GLN A 217 -1.31 5.59 -10.93
N GLU A 218 -0.43 6.19 -11.71
CA GLU A 218 -0.79 7.13 -12.78
C GLU A 218 -0.88 6.41 -14.12
N VAL A 219 -1.81 6.82 -14.96
CA VAL A 219 -1.92 6.32 -16.34
C VAL A 219 -1.13 7.24 -17.26
N LYS A 220 -0.06 6.72 -17.86
CA LYS A 220 0.74 7.44 -18.83
C LYS A 220 0.44 6.95 -20.24
N THR A 221 -0.06 7.84 -21.08
CA THR A 221 -0.36 7.54 -22.48
C THR A 221 0.74 8.06 -23.40
N THR A 222 1.26 7.18 -24.25
CA THR A 222 2.32 7.48 -25.20
C THR A 222 1.78 7.45 -26.62
N TRP A 223 2.12 8.46 -27.40
CA TRP A 223 1.87 8.57 -28.83
C TRP A 223 3.18 8.37 -29.57
N HIS A 224 3.35 7.21 -30.18
CA HIS A 224 4.56 6.87 -30.95
C HIS A 224 4.26 6.96 -32.44
N PRO A 225 4.89 7.88 -33.20
CA PRO A 225 4.67 7.97 -34.65
C PRO A 225 5.02 6.65 -35.34
N ILE A 226 4.12 6.17 -36.18
CA ILE A 226 4.38 5.03 -37.05
C ILE A 226 4.79 5.64 -38.41
N GLY A 227 5.97 5.28 -38.91
CA GLY A 227 6.42 5.75 -40.21
C GLY A 227 5.43 5.38 -41.31
N THR A 228 5.23 6.28 -42.24
CA THR A 228 4.47 6.02 -43.47
C THR A 228 5.24 5.13 -44.41
#